data_95228c449d95c07b14749c54b78c5a24
#
_entry.id   95228c449d95c07b14749c54b78c5a24
#
_cell.length_a   1.000
_cell.length_b   1.000
_cell.length_c   1.000
_cell.angle_alpha   90.00
_cell.angle_beta   90.00
_cell.angle_gamma   90.00
#
_symmetry.space_group_name_H-M   'P 1'
#
loop_
_entity.id
_entity.type
_entity.pdbx_description
1 polymer ?
#
loop_
_entity_poly.entity_id
_entity_poly.type
_entity_poly.pdbx_seq_one_letter_code
_entity_poly.pdbx_strand_id
1 'polypeptide(L)'
;IARLVNFYDYLEIQPLGNNAFMLKDEKSTVKTWDDLIAINKKIVELGEKFGKPVCATCDVHFLDPEDEIYRRIIMAGQGFKDSDEQAPLYLRTTEEMLKEFEYLGPNKAYEVVVTNTRKIAARCQKISPVRPDKCPPVIPDSDKTLRKICYDRAHEIYGEALPELVVARLER
;
A
#
# COMPACT_ATOMS: atom_id res chain seq x y z
N ILE A 1 15.53 8.92 13.39
CA ILE A 1 14.25 8.35 13.86
C ILE A 1 13.78 9.05 15.14
N ALA A 2 14.57 9.10 16.22
CA ALA A 2 14.17 9.69 17.51
C ALA A 2 13.54 11.10 17.41
N ARG A 3 13.99 11.93 16.46
CA ARG A 3 13.41 13.28 16.23
C ARG A 3 11.99 13.23 15.68
N LEU A 4 11.67 12.19 14.91
CA LEU A 4 10.39 12.05 14.22
C LEU A 4 9.35 11.27 15.03
N VAL A 5 9.76 10.49 16.03
CA VAL A 5 8.86 9.63 16.81
C VAL A 5 7.70 10.40 17.44
N ASN A 6 7.94 11.63 17.88
CA ASN A 6 6.89 12.44 18.50
C ASN A 6 5.76 12.83 17.52
N PHE A 7 6.04 12.88 16.24
CA PHE A 7 5.06 13.19 15.20
C PHE A 7 4.07 12.03 14.98
N TYR A 8 4.51 10.78 15.13
CA TYR A 8 3.69 9.60 14.86
C TYR A 8 2.88 9.16 16.08
N ASP A 9 1.70 8.60 15.86
CA ASP A 9 0.85 8.04 16.92
C ASP A 9 1.31 6.64 17.35
N TYR A 10 1.92 5.88 16.47
CA TYR A 10 2.49 4.56 16.70
C TYR A 10 3.66 4.28 15.76
N LEU A 11 4.39 3.23 16.05
CA LEU A 11 5.48 2.72 15.22
C LEU A 11 5.10 1.33 14.68
N GLU A 12 5.73 0.95 13.59
CA GLU A 12 5.46 -0.30 12.89
C GLU A 12 6.74 -1.13 12.75
N ILE A 13 6.59 -2.44 12.89
CA ILE A 13 7.58 -3.46 12.52
C ILE A 13 6.91 -4.51 11.63
N GLN A 14 7.70 -5.12 10.75
CA GLN A 14 7.22 -6.15 9.81
C GLN A 14 8.03 -7.44 9.96
N PRO A 15 7.51 -8.59 9.46
CA PRO A 15 8.27 -9.83 9.36
C PRO A 15 9.63 -9.59 8.70
N LEU A 16 10.65 -10.29 9.17
CA LEU A 16 12.02 -10.08 8.68
C LEU A 16 12.13 -10.31 7.16
N GLY A 17 11.37 -11.28 6.64
CA GLY A 17 11.34 -11.60 5.21
C GLY A 17 10.90 -10.43 4.32
N ASN A 18 10.06 -9.53 4.83
CA ASN A 18 9.61 -8.35 4.09
C ASN A 18 10.77 -7.38 3.76
N ASN A 19 11.81 -7.39 4.59
CA ASN A 19 12.98 -6.54 4.47
C ASN A 19 14.25 -7.30 4.01
N ALA A 20 14.12 -8.55 3.58
CA ALA A 20 15.25 -9.39 3.15
C ALA A 20 16.02 -8.81 1.95
N PHE A 21 15.38 -7.96 1.14
CA PHE A 21 16.03 -7.24 0.04
C PHE A 21 17.23 -6.41 0.53
N MET A 22 17.20 -5.90 1.77
CA MET A 22 18.32 -5.13 2.35
C MET A 22 19.60 -5.95 2.49
N LEU A 23 19.50 -7.28 2.61
CA LEU A 23 20.66 -8.18 2.72
C LEU A 23 21.43 -8.29 1.41
N LYS A 24 20.75 -8.05 0.28
CA LYS A 24 21.32 -8.11 -1.08
C LYS A 24 21.86 -6.77 -1.56
N ASP A 25 21.39 -5.67 -0.96
CA ASP A 25 21.83 -4.33 -1.34
C ASP A 25 23.27 -4.07 -0.85
N GLU A 26 24.20 -3.90 -1.81
CA GLU A 26 25.60 -3.64 -1.51
C GLU A 26 25.82 -2.35 -0.70
N LYS A 27 24.95 -1.37 -0.89
CA LYS A 27 25.02 -0.07 -0.18
C LYS A 27 24.36 -0.11 1.19
N SER A 28 23.59 -1.15 1.50
CA SER A 28 22.95 -1.33 2.81
C SER A 28 24.01 -1.62 3.88
N THR A 29 23.80 -1.09 5.08
CA THR A 29 24.55 -1.46 6.29
C THR A 29 24.06 -2.76 6.91
N VAL A 30 22.91 -3.27 6.46
CA VAL A 30 22.29 -4.52 6.88
C VAL A 30 22.90 -5.65 6.06
N LYS A 31 23.54 -6.62 6.71
CA LYS A 31 24.23 -7.74 6.05
C LYS A 31 23.77 -9.11 6.54
N THR A 32 23.09 -9.16 7.68
CA THR A 32 22.66 -10.40 8.31
C THR A 32 21.20 -10.31 8.79
N TRP A 33 20.59 -11.47 9.03
CA TRP A 33 19.27 -11.54 9.67
C TRP A 33 19.26 -10.94 11.08
N ASP A 34 20.38 -11.05 11.79
CA ASP A 34 20.53 -10.45 13.12
C ASP A 34 20.51 -8.91 13.05
N ASP A 35 21.00 -8.31 11.97
CA ASP A 35 20.87 -6.87 11.76
C ASP A 35 19.41 -6.45 11.59
N LEU A 36 18.60 -7.23 10.84
CA LEU A 36 17.17 -6.99 10.71
C LEU A 36 16.44 -7.14 12.05
N ILE A 37 16.78 -8.16 12.83
CA ILE A 37 16.28 -8.35 14.20
C ILE A 37 16.64 -7.14 15.07
N ALA A 38 17.90 -6.68 14.99
CA ALA A 38 18.36 -5.53 15.76
C ALA A 38 17.58 -4.24 15.39
N ILE A 39 17.25 -4.05 14.12
CA ILE A 39 16.41 -2.91 13.67
C ILE A 39 15.03 -2.99 14.33
N ASN A 40 14.33 -4.14 14.24
CA ASN A 40 13.00 -4.29 14.83
C ASN A 40 13.04 -4.12 16.36
N LYS A 41 14.03 -4.70 17.05
CA LYS A 41 14.24 -4.50 18.48
C LYS A 41 14.47 -3.03 18.81
N LYS A 42 15.22 -2.32 17.97
CA LYS A 42 15.47 -0.88 18.15
C LYS A 42 14.21 -0.04 17.99
N ILE A 43 13.32 -0.41 17.09
CA ILE A 43 12.02 0.26 16.94
C ILE A 43 11.16 0.03 18.19
N VAL A 44 11.15 -1.19 18.73
CA VAL A 44 10.43 -1.52 19.98
C VAL A 44 10.98 -0.69 21.16
N GLU A 45 12.31 -0.62 21.34
CA GLU A 45 12.95 0.21 22.37
C GLU A 45 12.58 1.71 22.23
N LEU A 46 12.52 2.22 21.00
CA LEU A 46 12.11 3.59 20.75
C LEU A 46 10.64 3.81 21.11
N GLY A 47 9.76 2.86 20.79
CA GLY A 47 8.37 2.90 21.20
C GLY A 47 8.22 3.00 22.71
N GLU A 48 8.93 2.15 23.46
CA GLU A 48 8.94 2.17 24.92
C GLU A 48 9.48 3.50 25.46
N LYS A 49 10.61 3.96 24.94
CA LYS A 49 11.26 5.21 25.36
C LYS A 49 10.36 6.43 25.17
N PHE A 50 9.58 6.49 24.12
CA PHE A 50 8.74 7.63 23.77
C PHE A 50 7.25 7.44 24.08
N GLY A 51 6.89 6.32 24.72
CA GLY A 51 5.49 6.00 25.07
C GLY A 51 4.59 5.80 23.84
N LYS A 52 5.17 5.33 22.73
CA LYS A 52 4.42 5.05 21.49
C LYS A 52 4.18 3.56 21.35
N PRO A 53 2.94 3.11 21.07
CA PRO A 53 2.68 1.71 20.79
C PRO A 53 3.43 1.29 19.52
N VAL A 54 3.96 0.07 19.54
CA VAL A 54 4.56 -0.56 18.36
C VAL A 54 3.63 -1.68 17.91
N CYS A 55 3.25 -1.70 16.65
CA CYS A 55 2.45 -2.78 16.07
C CYS A 55 3.23 -3.56 15.01
N ALA A 56 2.96 -4.85 14.94
CA ALA A 56 3.44 -5.71 13.88
C ALA A 56 2.39 -5.84 12.79
N THR A 57 2.74 -5.51 11.55
CA THR A 57 1.89 -5.67 10.37
C THR A 57 2.51 -6.61 9.37
N CYS A 58 1.68 -7.27 8.56
CA CYS A 58 2.12 -8.27 7.60
C CYS A 58 2.47 -7.69 6.23
N ASP A 59 1.94 -6.51 5.91
CA ASP A 59 2.07 -5.89 4.58
C ASP A 59 1.55 -6.81 3.45
N VAL A 60 0.32 -7.28 3.59
CA VAL A 60 -0.29 -8.29 2.71
C VAL A 60 -0.49 -7.76 1.30
N HIS A 61 0.03 -8.48 0.31
CA HIS A 61 -0.16 -8.21 -1.12
C HIS A 61 -0.84 -9.37 -1.86
N PHE A 62 -0.83 -10.56 -1.28
CA PHE A 62 -1.51 -11.75 -1.82
C PHE A 62 -1.98 -12.68 -0.69
N LEU A 63 -2.88 -13.62 -1.00
CA LEU A 63 -3.54 -14.42 0.00
C LEU A 63 -2.68 -15.59 0.48
N ASP A 64 -2.35 -16.49 -0.42
CA ASP A 64 -1.56 -17.69 -0.13
C ASP A 64 -0.11 -17.54 -0.63
N PRO A 65 0.88 -18.24 -0.04
CA PRO A 65 2.28 -18.15 -0.47
C PRO A 65 2.48 -18.37 -1.98
N GLU A 66 1.70 -19.26 -2.58
CA GLU A 66 1.76 -19.62 -4.00
C GLU A 66 1.28 -18.50 -4.93
N ASP A 67 0.49 -17.56 -4.42
CA ASP A 67 -0.06 -16.43 -5.18
C ASP A 67 1.01 -15.38 -5.53
N GLU A 68 2.20 -15.48 -4.97
CA GLU A 68 3.35 -14.65 -5.34
C GLU A 68 3.53 -14.55 -6.87
N ILE A 69 3.24 -15.64 -7.60
CA ILE A 69 3.38 -15.71 -9.05
C ILE A 69 2.52 -14.65 -9.77
N TYR A 70 1.31 -14.38 -9.27
CA TYR A 70 0.42 -13.37 -9.87
C TYR A 70 0.97 -11.95 -9.68
N ARG A 71 1.54 -11.67 -8.50
CA ARG A 71 2.20 -10.40 -8.24
C ARG A 71 3.41 -10.21 -9.15
N ARG A 72 4.24 -11.24 -9.35
CA ARG A 72 5.38 -11.23 -10.29
C ARG A 72 4.93 -10.85 -11.69
N ILE A 73 3.87 -11.50 -12.20
CA ILE A 73 3.34 -11.24 -13.54
C ILE A 73 2.87 -9.78 -13.67
N ILE A 74 2.14 -9.27 -12.68
CA ILE A 74 1.64 -7.90 -12.68
C ILE A 74 2.81 -6.90 -12.64
N MET A 75 3.78 -7.09 -11.77
CA MET A 75 4.95 -6.23 -11.66
C MET A 75 5.80 -6.25 -12.94
N ALA A 76 6.02 -7.42 -13.52
CA ALA A 76 6.73 -7.55 -14.80
C ALA A 76 5.99 -6.79 -15.92
N GLY A 77 4.66 -6.93 -15.98
CA GLY A 77 3.82 -6.20 -16.94
C GLY A 77 3.87 -4.67 -16.76
N GLN A 78 4.14 -4.20 -15.55
CA GLN A 78 4.33 -2.77 -15.24
C GLN A 78 5.77 -2.29 -15.44
N GLY A 79 6.69 -3.18 -15.83
CA GLY A 79 8.08 -2.85 -16.11
C GLY A 79 9.01 -2.79 -14.90
N PHE A 80 8.62 -3.36 -13.76
CA PHE A 80 9.51 -3.50 -12.60
C PHE A 80 10.64 -4.48 -12.91
N LYS A 81 11.87 -4.07 -12.71
CA LYS A 81 13.07 -4.87 -13.01
C LYS A 81 13.33 -5.98 -12.00
N ASP A 82 12.82 -5.82 -10.78
CA ASP A 82 12.96 -6.70 -9.63
C ASP A 82 11.72 -7.58 -9.40
N SER A 83 10.88 -7.73 -10.42
CA SER A 83 9.64 -8.53 -10.35
C SER A 83 9.87 -9.98 -9.91
N ASP A 84 11.04 -10.56 -10.19
CA ASP A 84 11.41 -11.92 -9.78
C ASP A 84 11.88 -12.04 -8.33
N GLU A 85 12.10 -10.91 -7.66
CA GLU A 85 12.53 -10.86 -6.26
C GLU A 85 11.36 -10.53 -5.33
N GLN A 86 10.47 -11.50 -5.09
CA GLN A 86 9.31 -11.30 -4.23
C GLN A 86 9.63 -11.47 -2.76
N ALA A 87 9.16 -10.52 -1.94
CA ALA A 87 9.07 -10.69 -0.50
C ALA A 87 7.85 -11.57 -0.15
N PRO A 88 7.87 -12.31 0.98
CA PRO A 88 6.78 -13.21 1.38
C PRO A 88 5.58 -12.43 1.95
N LEU A 89 4.91 -11.65 1.13
CA LEU A 89 3.84 -10.72 1.51
C LEU A 89 2.45 -11.37 1.50
N TYR A 90 2.35 -12.64 1.88
CA TYR A 90 1.09 -13.36 2.00
C TYR A 90 0.36 -13.05 3.32
N LEU A 91 -0.94 -13.33 3.37
CA LEU A 91 -1.75 -13.17 4.57
C LEU A 91 -1.36 -14.22 5.62
N ARG A 92 -0.82 -13.77 6.74
CA ARG A 92 -0.46 -14.63 7.88
C ARG A 92 -1.57 -14.65 8.92
N THR A 93 -1.81 -15.82 9.51
CA THR A 93 -2.62 -15.96 10.70
C THR A 93 -1.95 -15.32 11.92
N THR A 94 -2.70 -15.18 13.01
CA THR A 94 -2.15 -14.67 14.27
C THR A 94 -0.99 -15.53 14.79
N GLU A 95 -1.13 -16.86 14.68
CA GLU A 95 -0.11 -17.83 15.10
C GLU A 95 1.17 -17.67 14.26
N GLU A 96 1.05 -17.55 12.96
CA GLU A 96 2.18 -17.31 12.06
C GLU A 96 2.86 -15.98 12.37
N MET A 97 2.07 -14.91 12.59
CA MET A 97 2.65 -13.62 12.98
C MET A 97 3.37 -13.70 14.33
N LEU A 98 2.81 -14.39 15.32
CA LEU A 98 3.51 -14.58 16.61
C LEU A 98 4.84 -15.32 16.45
N LYS A 99 4.93 -16.29 15.55
CA LYS A 99 6.15 -17.01 15.21
C LYS A 99 7.18 -16.10 14.53
N GLU A 100 6.76 -15.24 13.61
CA GLU A 100 7.64 -14.27 12.95
C GLU A 100 8.36 -13.32 13.95
N PHE A 101 7.73 -13.05 15.09
CA PHE A 101 8.26 -12.15 16.13
C PHE A 101 8.72 -12.85 17.41
N GLU A 102 8.90 -14.18 17.39
CA GLU A 102 9.32 -14.96 18.58
C GLU A 102 10.64 -14.47 19.19
N TYR A 103 11.53 -13.87 18.38
CA TYR A 103 12.80 -13.30 18.85
C TYR A 103 12.64 -12.11 19.81
N LEU A 104 11.45 -11.55 19.96
CA LEU A 104 11.11 -10.52 20.95
C LEU A 104 10.73 -11.11 22.31
N GLY A 105 10.57 -12.43 22.38
CA GLY A 105 10.00 -13.14 23.52
C GLY A 105 8.47 -13.12 23.53
N PRO A 106 7.81 -14.08 24.21
CA PRO A 106 6.39 -14.34 24.06
C PRO A 106 5.50 -13.16 24.43
N ASN A 107 5.83 -12.45 25.50
CA ASN A 107 5.02 -11.32 25.98
C ASN A 107 5.09 -10.13 25.01
N LYS A 108 6.29 -9.80 24.53
CA LYS A 108 6.49 -8.68 23.62
C LYS A 108 5.95 -9.00 22.22
N ALA A 109 6.12 -10.21 21.73
CA ALA A 109 5.52 -10.68 20.48
C ALA A 109 3.98 -10.55 20.54
N TYR A 110 3.35 -11.02 21.61
CA TYR A 110 1.90 -10.88 21.80
C TYR A 110 1.47 -9.41 21.88
N GLU A 111 2.25 -8.57 22.57
CA GLU A 111 1.97 -7.13 22.66
C GLU A 111 1.94 -6.47 21.28
N VAL A 112 2.95 -6.68 20.46
CA VAL A 112 3.06 -6.00 19.16
C VAL A 112 2.13 -6.59 18.10
N VAL A 113 1.91 -7.90 18.11
CA VAL A 113 1.07 -8.60 17.11
C VAL A 113 -0.42 -8.46 17.43
N VAL A 114 -0.82 -8.60 18.71
CA VAL A 114 -2.23 -8.70 19.09
C VAL A 114 -2.70 -7.47 19.84
N THR A 115 -2.05 -7.14 20.95
CA THR A 115 -2.56 -6.12 21.87
C THR A 115 -2.55 -4.74 21.22
N ASN A 116 -1.43 -4.32 20.64
CA ASN A 116 -1.28 -2.99 20.10
C ASN A 116 -2.05 -2.81 18.78
N THR A 117 -2.11 -3.82 17.91
CA THR A 117 -2.91 -3.78 16.69
C THR A 117 -4.39 -3.58 17.01
N ARG A 118 -4.93 -4.29 18.01
CA ARG A 118 -6.31 -4.10 18.50
C ARG A 118 -6.54 -2.72 19.10
N LYS A 119 -5.60 -2.20 19.89
CA LYS A 119 -5.68 -0.84 20.44
C LYS A 119 -5.71 0.23 19.35
N ILE A 120 -4.91 0.08 18.30
CA ILE A 120 -4.91 1.01 17.17
C ILE A 120 -6.23 0.93 16.40
N ALA A 121 -6.69 -0.29 16.08
CA ALA A 121 -7.96 -0.50 15.40
C ALA A 121 -9.16 0.09 16.19
N ALA A 122 -9.16 -0.04 17.52
CA ALA A 122 -10.21 0.51 18.39
C ALA A 122 -10.26 2.06 18.40
N ARG A 123 -9.17 2.74 17.98
CA ARG A 123 -9.14 4.20 17.83
C ARG A 123 -9.80 4.68 16.53
N CYS A 124 -9.94 3.81 15.56
CA CYS A 124 -10.54 4.15 14.27
C CYS A 124 -12.04 4.40 14.43
N GLN A 125 -12.51 5.52 13.92
CA GLN A 125 -13.92 5.88 13.90
C GLN A 125 -14.45 5.78 12.48
N LYS A 126 -15.76 5.53 12.34
CA LYS A 126 -16.41 5.57 11.04
C LYS A 126 -16.47 7.01 10.55
N ILE A 127 -15.72 7.30 9.53
CA ILE A 127 -15.70 8.61 8.87
C ILE A 127 -15.99 8.46 7.37
N SER A 128 -16.43 9.53 6.75
CA SER A 128 -16.53 9.65 5.29
C SER A 128 -15.51 10.71 4.84
N PRO A 129 -14.30 10.31 4.42
CA PRO A 129 -13.23 11.25 4.05
C PRO A 129 -13.54 12.00 2.74
N VAL A 130 -14.44 11.46 1.92
CA VAL A 130 -14.86 12.05 0.66
C VAL A 130 -16.33 12.45 0.76
N ARG A 131 -16.68 13.62 0.26
CA ARG A 131 -18.08 14.07 0.16
C ARG A 131 -18.87 13.07 -0.68
N PRO A 132 -20.15 12.75 -0.29
CA PRO A 132 -21.00 11.87 -1.07
C PRO A 132 -21.34 12.47 -2.44
N ASP A 133 -21.43 13.79 -2.51
CA ASP A 133 -21.78 14.50 -3.74
C ASP A 133 -20.58 14.68 -4.65
N LYS A 134 -20.81 14.49 -5.94
CA LYS A 134 -19.83 14.84 -6.96
C LYS A 134 -19.77 16.36 -7.08
N CYS A 135 -18.56 16.91 -7.11
CA CYS A 135 -18.31 18.35 -7.24
C CYS A 135 -17.48 18.63 -8.51
N PRO A 136 -18.05 18.39 -9.72
CA PRO A 136 -17.34 18.73 -10.95
C PRO A 136 -17.11 20.24 -11.02
N PRO A 137 -16.02 20.70 -11.63
CA PRO A 137 -15.82 22.12 -11.88
C PRO A 137 -16.93 22.65 -12.80
N VAL A 138 -17.48 23.81 -12.46
CA VAL A 138 -18.45 24.50 -13.29
C VAL A 138 -17.70 25.43 -14.25
N ILE A 139 -17.60 25.03 -15.50
CA ILE A 139 -16.96 25.82 -16.56
C ILE A 139 -18.10 26.35 -17.46
N PRO A 140 -18.24 27.68 -17.61
CA PRO A 140 -19.28 28.26 -18.47
C PRO A 140 -19.22 27.68 -19.88
N ASP A 141 -20.36 27.32 -20.42
CA ASP A 141 -20.55 26.76 -21.80
C ASP A 141 -19.69 25.48 -22.06
N SER A 142 -19.28 24.74 -21.03
CA SER A 142 -18.48 23.51 -21.20
C SER A 142 -19.19 22.42 -22.00
N ASP A 143 -20.51 22.33 -21.89
CA ASP A 143 -21.36 21.43 -22.67
C ASP A 143 -21.29 21.75 -24.16
N LYS A 144 -21.43 23.03 -24.55
CA LYS A 144 -21.33 23.49 -25.93
C LYS A 144 -19.90 23.29 -26.47
N THR A 145 -18.91 23.61 -25.66
CA THR A 145 -17.51 23.43 -26.03
C THR A 145 -17.18 21.96 -26.25
N LEU A 146 -17.62 21.07 -25.35
CA LEU A 146 -17.42 19.63 -25.49
C LEU A 146 -18.11 19.11 -26.75
N ARG A 147 -19.39 19.52 -26.98
CA ARG A 147 -20.13 19.15 -28.18
C ARG A 147 -19.36 19.54 -29.42
N LYS A 148 -18.91 20.80 -29.48
CA LYS A 148 -18.14 21.31 -30.64
C LYS A 148 -16.88 20.45 -30.86
N ILE A 149 -16.08 20.22 -29.85
CA ILE A 149 -14.85 19.41 -29.96
C ILE A 149 -15.16 18.00 -30.49
N CYS A 150 -16.22 17.37 -30.00
CA CYS A 150 -16.60 16.02 -30.42
C CYS A 150 -17.04 15.99 -31.87
N TYR A 151 -17.86 16.97 -32.31
CA TYR A 151 -18.29 17.05 -33.69
C TYR A 151 -17.17 17.42 -34.65
N ASP A 152 -16.33 18.39 -34.30
CA ASP A 152 -15.15 18.76 -35.13
C ASP A 152 -14.27 17.51 -35.35
N ARG A 153 -14.01 16.73 -34.26
CA ARG A 153 -13.23 15.50 -34.37
C ARG A 153 -13.92 14.41 -35.19
N ALA A 154 -15.22 14.27 -35.07
CA ALA A 154 -15.97 13.32 -35.88
C ALA A 154 -15.91 13.69 -37.39
N HIS A 155 -16.02 14.96 -37.72
CA HIS A 155 -15.88 15.42 -39.12
C HIS A 155 -14.46 15.22 -39.67
N GLU A 156 -13.42 15.39 -38.85
CA GLU A 156 -12.04 15.07 -39.25
C GLU A 156 -11.86 13.58 -39.61
N ILE A 157 -12.54 12.69 -38.87
CA ILE A 157 -12.38 11.23 -39.04
C ILE A 157 -13.28 10.70 -40.17
N TYR A 158 -14.54 11.16 -40.23
CA TYR A 158 -15.59 10.58 -41.09
C TYR A 158 -15.96 11.47 -42.28
N GLY A 159 -15.41 12.69 -42.36
CA GLY A 159 -15.77 13.67 -43.41
C GLY A 159 -17.00 14.49 -43.05
N GLU A 160 -17.51 15.27 -44.04
CA GLU A 160 -18.65 16.18 -43.84
C GLU A 160 -19.96 15.46 -43.52
N ALA A 161 -20.22 14.33 -44.17
CA ALA A 161 -21.42 13.51 -43.92
C ALA A 161 -21.09 12.45 -42.85
N LEU A 162 -21.55 12.70 -41.62
CA LEU A 162 -21.36 11.75 -40.53
C LEU A 162 -22.29 10.55 -40.68
N PRO A 163 -21.78 9.32 -40.48
CA PRO A 163 -22.63 8.12 -40.41
C PRO A 163 -23.69 8.24 -39.31
N GLU A 164 -24.88 7.74 -39.53
CA GLU A 164 -26.01 7.79 -38.60
C GLU A 164 -25.63 7.21 -37.19
N LEU A 165 -24.88 6.11 -37.16
CA LEU A 165 -24.38 5.50 -35.92
C LEU A 165 -23.51 6.46 -35.12
N VAL A 166 -22.66 7.24 -35.79
CA VAL A 166 -21.78 8.22 -35.15
C VAL A 166 -22.59 9.36 -34.56
N VAL A 167 -23.54 9.90 -35.30
CA VAL A 167 -24.45 10.95 -34.81
C VAL A 167 -25.23 10.45 -33.60
N ALA A 168 -25.83 9.25 -33.68
CA ALA A 168 -26.60 8.66 -32.59
C ALA A 168 -25.72 8.50 -31.31
N ARG A 169 -24.43 8.24 -31.46
CA ARG A 169 -23.51 8.13 -30.33
C ARG A 169 -23.13 9.49 -29.74
N LEU A 170 -22.96 10.51 -30.58
CA LEU A 170 -22.62 11.88 -30.14
C LEU A 170 -23.80 12.57 -29.41
N GLU A 171 -25.02 12.21 -29.74
CA GLU A 171 -26.24 12.78 -29.13
C GLU A 171 -26.64 12.05 -27.81
N ARG A 172 -26.02 10.97 -27.47
CA ARG A 172 -26.33 10.18 -26.29
C ARG A 172 -25.56 10.66 -25.03
#